data_ee3bd359dcfff13882b2e76c34161328
#
_entry.id   ee3bd359dcfff13882b2e76c34161328
#
_cell.length_a   1.000
_cell.length_b   1.000
_cell.length_c   1.000
_cell.angle_alpha   90.00
_cell.angle_beta   90.00
_cell.angle_gamma   90.00
#
_symmetry.space_group_name_H-M   'P 1'
#
loop_
_entity.id
_entity.type
_entity.pdbx_description
1 polymer ?
#
loop_
_entity_poly.entity_id
_entity_poly.type
_entity_poly.pdbx_seq_one_letter_code
_entity_poly.pdbx_strand_id
1 'polypeptide(L)'
;MESQSIQTSFKLVFKWLSIMFLMAAFFVGLSYQTQAAKAADITASMSGISASDALYDGQPVTSTTVANWDKSSYYRLNYNFTIKAGTQVKTGDTATVSLPTGTHFHDLQNFDLKSPDGSVVGHFSAAAGATTGTITFTDYFTKNNNDMGGHLEFDVSGDADGGGTQSGNYVNKAGFPWQGTWKDGKNYDLDQKGNFQYVEWDAKINPNKKTLTNVSVTDTMQNTTSQQLLPDTMALEFDSTGAEVPASDYQITYLPTSESPTSFTIKWNGTLNQAVNILYLAKVTDTAYRTTGSAITLNNKIKISGTDKGDGSGAGSDIDVASGAANAHVNLGGNGGGSGTAYDLNVTKKWVDVPNGVTTPAIKAELYANGKSTGKIITLDTANQYSGTFSGLNEKDSDGKKITYTVAEVKVPDGYSGTTTPQSFDKDNNATLTNKYNPETPSTRTIKVNKVWQGVPTGVQTPEVTATLYANGKSTGKTVTLNQANHYSDEFTDIPETDSSGKTITYTVIETSIPTGYSSDNKGVAPVVNGTATLKNIYT
;
A
#
# COMPACT_ATOMS: atom_id res chain seq x y z
N MET A 1 -40.28 14.77 34.32
CA MET A 1 -39.38 15.35 33.31
C MET A 1 -38.03 14.60 33.18
N GLU A 2 -37.78 13.55 33.94
CA GLU A 2 -36.51 12.79 33.86
C GLU A 2 -36.52 11.59 32.88
N SER A 3 -37.67 11.20 32.34
CA SER A 3 -37.72 10.00 31.47
C SER A 3 -37.45 10.26 29.98
N GLN A 4 -37.51 11.52 29.53
CA GLN A 4 -37.24 11.84 28.11
C GLN A 4 -35.76 12.06 27.81
N SER A 5 -34.94 12.46 28.79
CA SER A 5 -33.48 12.66 28.55
C SER A 5 -32.71 11.34 28.41
N ILE A 6 -33.16 10.29 29.08
CA ILE A 6 -32.53 8.96 29.03
C ILE A 6 -32.81 8.25 27.69
N GLN A 7 -33.99 8.45 27.09
CA GLN A 7 -34.30 7.83 25.80
C GLN A 7 -33.55 8.48 24.61
N THR A 8 -33.22 9.76 24.72
CA THR A 8 -32.45 10.47 23.67
C THR A 8 -30.98 10.04 23.68
N SER A 9 -30.38 9.90 24.87
CA SER A 9 -29.01 9.43 25.04
C SER A 9 -28.85 7.96 24.59
N PHE A 10 -29.83 7.07 24.83
CA PHE A 10 -29.79 5.69 24.36
C PHE A 10 -29.93 5.57 22.84
N LYS A 11 -30.72 6.43 22.20
CA LYS A 11 -30.85 6.44 20.72
C LYS A 11 -29.57 6.95 20.04
N LEU A 12 -28.86 7.89 20.64
CA LEU A 12 -27.57 8.36 20.13
C LEU A 12 -26.52 7.24 20.21
N VAL A 13 -26.37 6.58 21.35
CA VAL A 13 -25.39 5.50 21.55
C VAL A 13 -25.66 4.32 20.60
N PHE A 14 -26.93 3.97 20.32
CA PHE A 14 -27.29 2.91 19.37
C PHE A 14 -27.01 3.31 17.90
N LYS A 15 -27.17 4.58 17.52
CA LYS A 15 -26.78 5.07 16.19
C LYS A 15 -25.27 5.01 15.97
N TRP A 16 -24.48 5.35 16.97
CA TRP A 16 -23.01 5.28 16.91
C TRP A 16 -22.49 3.85 16.84
N LEU A 17 -23.10 2.91 17.57
CA LEU A 17 -22.80 1.48 17.45
C LEU A 17 -23.15 0.92 16.07
N SER A 18 -24.23 1.38 15.44
CA SER A 18 -24.63 0.93 14.10
C SER A 18 -23.68 1.46 13.00
N ILE A 19 -23.15 2.67 13.14
CA ILE A 19 -22.18 3.24 12.19
C ILE A 19 -20.83 2.54 12.33
N MET A 20 -20.38 2.20 13.54
CA MET A 20 -19.18 1.38 13.76
C MET A 20 -19.33 -0.03 13.18
N PHE A 21 -20.53 -0.64 13.26
CA PHE A 21 -20.80 -1.96 12.68
C PHE A 21 -20.86 -1.92 11.13
N LEU A 22 -21.35 -0.81 10.53
CA LEU A 22 -21.37 -0.67 9.07
C LEU A 22 -19.97 -0.42 8.49
N MET A 23 -19.09 0.32 9.18
CA MET A 23 -17.70 0.47 8.77
C MET A 23 -16.91 -0.84 8.91
N ALA A 24 -17.16 -1.64 9.95
CA ALA A 24 -16.58 -2.98 10.08
C ALA A 24 -17.11 -3.97 9.01
N ALA A 25 -18.36 -3.83 8.57
CA ALA A 25 -18.96 -4.71 7.55
C ALA A 25 -18.50 -4.40 6.12
N PHE A 26 -18.07 -3.17 5.82
CA PHE A 26 -17.54 -2.84 4.49
C PHE A 26 -16.16 -3.47 4.21
N PHE A 27 -15.40 -3.84 5.26
CA PHE A 27 -14.13 -4.56 5.14
C PHE A 27 -14.28 -6.09 5.05
N VAL A 28 -15.47 -6.65 5.28
CA VAL A 28 -15.71 -8.12 5.28
C VAL A 28 -16.16 -8.64 3.91
N GLY A 29 -16.45 -7.79 2.93
CA GLY A 29 -17.06 -8.15 1.65
C GLY A 29 -16.14 -8.67 0.53
N LEU A 30 -14.83 -8.76 0.72
CA LEU A 30 -13.86 -9.22 -0.30
C LEU A 30 -12.91 -10.29 0.26
N SER A 31 -13.44 -11.44 0.67
CA SER A 31 -12.62 -12.61 0.97
C SER A 31 -12.87 -13.73 -0.03
N TYR A 32 -12.06 -13.74 -1.11
CA TYR A 32 -11.69 -15.00 -1.75
C TYR A 32 -10.25 -15.34 -1.32
N GLN A 33 -10.13 -16.48 -0.71
CA GLN A 33 -9.03 -17.21 -0.11
C GLN A 33 -7.61 -16.98 -0.67
N THR A 34 -6.91 -16.05 -0.08
CA THR A 34 -5.55 -16.24 0.40
C THR A 34 -5.61 -15.93 1.89
N GLN A 35 -4.95 -16.69 2.76
CA GLN A 35 -4.82 -16.32 4.17
C GLN A 35 -4.18 -14.93 4.22
N ALA A 36 -5.02 -13.91 4.20
CA ALA A 36 -4.57 -12.54 4.42
C ALA A 36 -3.91 -12.54 5.81
N ALA A 37 -2.63 -12.29 5.86
CA ALA A 37 -1.94 -12.11 7.13
C ALA A 37 -2.78 -11.10 7.94
N LYS A 38 -3.23 -11.50 9.13
CA LYS A 38 -4.05 -10.66 10.01
C LYS A 38 -3.32 -9.31 10.18
N ALA A 39 -4.04 -8.22 9.94
CA ALA A 39 -3.53 -6.87 10.16
C ALA A 39 -2.93 -6.78 11.58
N ALA A 40 -1.72 -6.24 11.68
CA ALA A 40 -0.98 -6.16 12.93
C ALA A 40 -0.98 -4.72 13.46
N ASP A 41 -0.96 -4.58 14.77
CA ASP A 41 -0.61 -3.31 15.40
C ASP A 41 0.92 -3.21 15.47
N ILE A 42 1.49 -2.24 14.73
CA ILE A 42 2.93 -1.99 14.64
C ILE A 42 3.38 -0.79 15.49
N THR A 43 2.52 -0.26 16.36
CA THR A 43 2.82 0.91 17.22
C THR A 43 4.16 0.76 17.95
N ALA A 44 4.44 -0.43 18.50
CA ALA A 44 5.72 -0.70 19.19
C ALA A 44 6.96 -0.67 18.28
N SER A 45 6.78 -0.72 16.97
CA SER A 45 7.85 -0.61 15.96
C SER A 45 7.99 0.81 15.42
N MET A 46 7.25 1.77 15.98
CA MET A 46 7.30 3.17 15.55
C MET A 46 7.82 4.07 16.69
N SER A 47 8.36 5.20 16.30
CA SER A 47 8.71 6.30 17.20
C SER A 47 8.16 7.60 16.63
N GLY A 48 8.00 8.62 17.48
CA GLY A 48 7.50 9.92 17.06
C GLY A 48 5.96 10.02 17.02
N ILE A 49 5.23 9.09 17.67
CA ILE A 49 3.75 9.07 17.70
C ILE A 49 3.18 9.01 19.13
N SER A 50 4.02 9.11 20.13
CA SER A 50 3.58 9.16 21.53
C SER A 50 3.19 10.58 21.94
N ALA A 51 2.48 10.70 23.05
CA ALA A 51 2.08 11.99 23.61
C ALA A 51 3.24 12.98 23.80
N SER A 52 4.44 12.48 24.13
CA SER A 52 5.65 13.30 24.33
C SER A 52 6.30 13.77 23.03
N ASP A 53 5.90 13.22 21.88
CA ASP A 53 6.49 13.55 20.58
C ASP A 53 5.72 14.68 19.87
N ALA A 54 4.59 15.11 20.44
CA ALA A 54 3.78 16.18 19.89
C ALA A 54 4.53 17.51 19.85
N LEU A 55 4.42 18.20 18.71
CA LEU A 55 4.95 19.55 18.51
C LEU A 55 3.82 20.54 18.26
N TYR A 56 3.91 21.71 18.86
CA TYR A 56 3.08 22.88 18.58
C TYR A 56 3.99 24.06 18.22
N ASP A 57 3.77 24.67 17.05
CA ASP A 57 4.66 25.69 16.49
C ASP A 57 6.15 25.27 16.47
N GLY A 58 6.40 23.99 16.18
CA GLY A 58 7.74 23.40 16.13
C GLY A 58 8.40 23.18 17.48
N GLN A 59 7.70 23.43 18.60
CA GLN A 59 8.21 23.21 19.97
C GLN A 59 7.51 22.01 20.61
N PRO A 60 8.22 21.23 21.47
CA PRO A 60 7.60 20.14 22.21
C PRO A 60 6.43 20.61 23.07
N VAL A 61 5.31 19.88 23.02
CA VAL A 61 4.16 20.15 23.86
C VAL A 61 4.41 19.65 25.27
N THR A 62 4.22 20.53 26.24
CA THR A 62 4.40 20.23 27.67
C THR A 62 3.08 20.42 28.41
N SER A 63 3.00 19.93 29.66
CA SER A 63 1.85 20.18 30.52
C SER A 63 1.60 21.69 30.74
N THR A 64 2.64 22.51 30.75
CA THR A 64 2.53 23.98 30.84
C THR A 64 1.95 24.57 29.56
N THR A 65 2.32 24.03 28.40
CA THR A 65 1.77 24.45 27.10
C THR A 65 0.27 24.20 27.05
N VAL A 66 -0.18 23.02 27.48
CA VAL A 66 -1.57 22.58 27.41
C VAL A 66 -2.45 23.23 28.49
N ALA A 67 -1.89 23.65 29.63
CA ALA A 67 -2.65 24.15 30.78
C ALA A 67 -3.61 25.31 30.46
N ASN A 68 -3.33 26.08 29.41
CA ASN A 68 -4.13 27.22 28.97
C ASN A 68 -4.90 26.96 27.67
N TRP A 69 -4.88 25.74 27.17
CA TRP A 69 -5.59 25.39 25.96
C TRP A 69 -7.06 25.13 26.27
N ASP A 70 -7.93 25.91 25.66
CA ASP A 70 -9.36 25.85 25.92
C ASP A 70 -10.09 24.83 25.00
N LYS A 71 -11.33 24.51 25.40
CA LYS A 71 -12.18 23.52 24.73
C LYS A 71 -12.70 23.98 23.38
N SER A 72 -12.71 25.28 23.13
CA SER A 72 -13.33 25.88 21.95
C SER A 72 -12.33 26.35 20.89
N SER A 73 -11.04 26.25 21.19
CA SER A 73 -9.96 26.68 20.29
C SER A 73 -9.27 25.49 19.62
N TYR A 74 -8.72 25.77 18.46
CA TYR A 74 -7.96 24.80 17.67
C TYR A 74 -6.46 25.00 17.87
N TYR A 75 -5.78 23.93 18.21
CA TYR A 75 -4.32 23.91 18.39
C TYR A 75 -3.74 22.86 17.43
N ARG A 76 -2.97 23.31 16.43
CA ARG A 76 -2.44 22.43 15.40
C ARG A 76 -1.21 21.69 15.90
N LEU A 77 -1.34 20.39 16.08
CA LEU A 77 -0.24 19.51 16.46
C LEU A 77 0.44 18.91 15.23
N ASN A 78 1.76 18.73 15.37
CA ASN A 78 2.60 18.04 14.41
C ASN A 78 3.30 16.86 15.10
N TYR A 79 3.39 15.74 14.38
CA TYR A 79 4.14 14.56 14.74
C TYR A 79 5.07 14.18 13.60
N ASN A 80 6.31 13.83 13.91
CA ASN A 80 7.24 13.27 12.93
C ASN A 80 7.57 11.85 13.35
N PHE A 81 7.17 10.87 12.56
CA PHE A 81 7.34 9.48 12.91
C PHE A 81 8.39 8.76 12.06
N THR A 82 8.97 7.72 12.62
CA THR A 82 9.79 6.75 11.90
C THR A 82 9.32 5.34 12.24
N ILE A 83 9.49 4.43 11.29
CA ILE A 83 9.23 3.00 11.46
C ILE A 83 10.58 2.30 11.54
N LYS A 84 10.75 1.45 12.55
CA LYS A 84 12.00 0.75 12.83
C LYS A 84 12.43 -0.08 11.63
N ALA A 85 13.72 -0.04 11.28
CA ALA A 85 14.31 -0.86 10.22
C ALA A 85 13.98 -2.35 10.42
N GLY A 86 13.70 -3.06 9.32
CA GLY A 86 13.33 -4.47 9.35
C GLY A 86 11.86 -4.76 9.66
N THR A 87 11.07 -3.75 10.04
CA THR A 87 9.61 -3.91 10.21
C THR A 87 8.95 -4.19 8.86
N GLN A 88 8.19 -5.28 8.78
CA GLN A 88 7.41 -5.61 7.60
C GLN A 88 6.02 -4.99 7.73
N VAL A 89 5.81 -3.86 7.07
CA VAL A 89 4.50 -3.18 7.05
C VAL A 89 3.65 -3.74 5.92
N LYS A 90 2.41 -4.11 6.22
CA LYS A 90 1.45 -4.70 5.26
C LYS A 90 0.20 -3.85 5.18
N THR A 91 -0.54 -4.03 4.11
CA THR A 91 -1.87 -3.43 3.97
C THR A 91 -2.77 -3.79 5.15
N GLY A 92 -3.35 -2.78 5.76
CA GLY A 92 -4.24 -2.91 6.92
C GLY A 92 -3.53 -2.92 8.27
N ASP A 93 -2.19 -2.98 8.33
CA ASP A 93 -1.47 -2.80 9.60
C ASP A 93 -1.77 -1.42 10.17
N THR A 94 -1.81 -1.34 11.50
CA THR A 94 -2.22 -0.12 12.20
C THR A 94 -1.15 0.38 13.15
N ALA A 95 -1.21 1.69 13.46
CA ALA A 95 -0.44 2.28 14.55
C ALA A 95 -1.28 3.32 15.29
N THR A 96 -1.13 3.37 16.61
CA THR A 96 -1.85 4.29 17.48
C THR A 96 -1.01 5.53 17.76
N VAL A 97 -1.57 6.70 17.46
CA VAL A 97 -1.01 8.01 17.81
C VAL A 97 -1.67 8.48 19.10
N SER A 98 -0.89 8.89 20.10
CA SER A 98 -1.40 9.34 21.40
C SER A 98 -1.23 10.85 21.55
N LEU A 99 -2.27 11.53 22.01
CA LEU A 99 -2.24 12.97 22.29
C LEU A 99 -1.63 13.30 23.66
N PRO A 100 -1.05 14.50 23.85
CA PRO A 100 -0.66 15.01 25.15
C PRO A 100 -1.84 15.01 26.15
N THR A 101 -1.54 14.71 27.41
CA THR A 101 -2.57 14.75 28.47
C THR A 101 -3.19 16.14 28.56
N GLY A 102 -4.52 16.18 28.66
CA GLY A 102 -5.30 17.42 28.67
C GLY A 102 -5.61 17.96 27.27
N THR A 103 -5.45 17.12 26.24
CA THR A 103 -5.89 17.42 24.87
C THR A 103 -6.73 16.29 24.30
N HIS A 104 -7.60 16.63 23.36
CA HIS A 104 -8.45 15.69 22.62
C HIS A 104 -8.64 16.20 21.19
N PHE A 105 -8.92 15.29 20.26
CA PHE A 105 -9.30 15.71 18.91
C PHE A 105 -10.54 16.57 18.96
N HIS A 106 -10.44 17.79 18.44
CA HIS A 106 -11.57 18.71 18.43
C HIS A 106 -12.71 18.15 17.59
N ASP A 107 -12.39 17.68 16.38
CA ASP A 107 -13.33 17.15 15.40
C ASP A 107 -12.92 15.77 14.92
N LEU A 108 -13.83 15.09 14.20
CA LEU A 108 -13.50 13.87 13.47
C LEU A 108 -12.34 14.13 12.51
N GLN A 109 -11.28 13.35 12.64
CA GLN A 109 -10.14 13.36 11.71
C GLN A 109 -10.26 12.17 10.76
N ASN A 110 -10.11 12.43 9.47
CA ASN A 110 -10.10 11.38 8.44
C ASN A 110 -9.37 11.91 7.18
N PHE A 111 -8.10 11.56 7.02
CA PHE A 111 -7.30 12.04 5.89
C PHE A 111 -6.24 11.04 5.44
N ASP A 112 -5.80 11.18 4.20
CA ASP A 112 -4.76 10.37 3.60
C ASP A 112 -3.35 10.86 3.98
N LEU A 113 -2.45 9.92 4.28
CA LEU A 113 -1.02 10.16 4.29
C LEU A 113 -0.48 9.92 2.89
N LYS A 114 0.26 10.88 2.34
CA LYS A 114 0.77 10.81 0.96
C LYS A 114 2.28 10.86 0.90
N SER A 115 2.84 10.05 -0.01
CA SER A 115 4.24 10.14 -0.37
C SER A 115 4.51 11.35 -1.29
N PRO A 116 5.77 11.75 -1.50
CA PRO A 116 6.12 12.83 -2.40
C PRO A 116 5.65 12.65 -3.85
N ASP A 117 5.46 11.41 -4.30
CA ASP A 117 4.91 11.07 -5.62
C ASP A 117 3.38 11.06 -5.69
N GLY A 118 2.70 11.35 -4.56
CA GLY A 118 1.25 11.39 -4.44
C GLY A 118 0.59 10.05 -4.12
N SER A 119 1.34 8.96 -3.99
CA SER A 119 0.80 7.66 -3.59
C SER A 119 0.28 7.71 -2.16
N VAL A 120 -0.84 7.02 -1.88
CA VAL A 120 -1.39 6.94 -0.52
C VAL A 120 -0.60 5.90 0.28
N VAL A 121 0.06 6.36 1.35
CA VAL A 121 0.89 5.55 2.25
C VAL A 121 0.05 4.92 3.36
N GLY A 122 -0.98 5.64 3.78
CA GLY A 122 -1.89 5.23 4.84
C GLY A 122 -3.04 6.21 5.00
N HIS A 123 -3.94 5.88 5.90
CA HIS A 123 -5.08 6.70 6.30
C HIS A 123 -5.00 6.98 7.79
N PHE A 124 -5.18 8.22 8.18
CA PHE A 124 -5.32 8.60 9.58
C PHE A 124 -6.79 8.81 9.93
N SER A 125 -7.21 8.29 11.07
CA SER A 125 -8.55 8.50 11.58
C SER A 125 -8.56 8.67 13.09
N ALA A 126 -9.41 9.56 13.60
CA ALA A 126 -9.68 9.76 15.02
C ALA A 126 -11.10 10.31 15.22
N ALA A 127 -11.81 9.84 16.23
CA ALA A 127 -13.12 10.37 16.59
C ALA A 127 -12.96 11.71 17.32
N ALA A 128 -13.96 12.61 17.18
CA ALA A 128 -14.05 13.80 18.00
C ALA A 128 -14.07 13.43 19.49
N GLY A 129 -13.35 14.19 20.30
CA GLY A 129 -13.19 13.95 21.74
C GLY A 129 -12.27 12.79 22.11
N ALA A 130 -11.71 12.04 21.15
CA ALA A 130 -10.76 11.00 21.43
C ALA A 130 -9.38 11.57 21.80
N THR A 131 -8.61 10.80 22.59
CA THR A 131 -7.23 11.10 22.97
C THR A 131 -6.21 10.28 22.17
N THR A 132 -6.68 9.43 21.29
CA THR A 132 -5.86 8.62 20.39
C THR A 132 -6.44 8.60 18.98
N GLY A 133 -5.56 8.56 17.98
CA GLY A 133 -5.91 8.34 16.59
C GLY A 133 -5.20 7.10 16.03
N THR A 134 -5.61 6.66 14.87
CA THR A 134 -5.09 5.43 14.23
C THR A 134 -4.58 5.73 12.83
N ILE A 135 -3.35 5.32 12.53
CA ILE A 135 -2.86 5.20 11.17
C ILE A 135 -3.19 3.79 10.69
N THR A 136 -3.79 3.64 9.51
CA THR A 136 -3.96 2.37 8.81
C THR A 136 -3.12 2.40 7.53
N PHE A 137 -2.14 1.52 7.40
CA PHE A 137 -1.19 1.52 6.29
C PHE A 137 -1.75 0.84 5.03
N THR A 138 -1.31 1.33 3.86
CA THR A 138 -1.53 0.70 2.56
C THR A 138 -0.39 -0.29 2.24
N ASP A 139 -0.30 -0.74 0.99
CA ASP A 139 0.81 -1.57 0.51
C ASP A 139 2.08 -0.79 0.15
N TYR A 140 2.09 0.52 0.30
CA TYR A 140 3.23 1.38 -0.10
C TYR A 140 4.56 0.91 0.48
N PHE A 141 4.59 0.61 1.79
CA PHE A 141 5.79 0.16 2.47
C PHE A 141 6.17 -1.30 2.21
N THR A 142 5.39 -2.06 1.46
CA THR A 142 5.81 -3.42 1.04
C THR A 142 6.96 -3.38 0.04
N LYS A 143 7.10 -2.28 -0.69
CA LYS A 143 8.17 -2.05 -1.67
C LYS A 143 9.17 -0.99 -1.21
N ASN A 144 8.70 0.04 -0.49
CA ASN A 144 9.49 1.17 -0.01
C ASN A 144 9.77 1.00 1.49
N ASN A 145 10.39 -0.12 1.87
CA ASN A 145 10.46 -0.62 3.25
C ASN A 145 11.77 -0.27 3.99
N ASN A 146 12.57 0.64 3.45
CA ASN A 146 13.76 1.17 4.09
C ASN A 146 13.60 2.66 4.38
N ASP A 147 14.22 3.14 5.46
CA ASP A 147 14.16 4.52 5.93
C ASP A 147 12.71 5.05 5.98
N MET A 148 11.80 4.19 6.44
CA MET A 148 10.37 4.48 6.51
C MET A 148 10.08 5.52 7.59
N GLY A 149 9.32 6.55 7.23
CA GLY A 149 8.90 7.59 8.16
C GLY A 149 7.87 8.52 7.54
N GLY A 150 7.48 9.55 8.29
CA GLY A 150 6.51 10.51 7.82
C GLY A 150 6.14 11.54 8.88
N HIS A 151 5.07 12.26 8.60
CA HIS A 151 4.53 13.28 9.50
C HIS A 151 3.02 13.22 9.55
N LEU A 152 2.45 13.78 10.62
CA LEU A 152 1.03 14.02 10.80
C LEU A 152 0.82 15.46 11.28
N GLU A 153 -0.26 16.06 10.82
CA GLU A 153 -0.71 17.39 11.23
C GLU A 153 -2.22 17.39 11.35
N PHE A 154 -2.73 17.76 12.53
CA PHE A 154 -4.17 17.81 12.83
C PHE A 154 -4.46 18.74 13.99
N ASP A 155 -5.74 19.07 14.19
CA ASP A 155 -6.18 19.98 15.22
C ASP A 155 -6.70 19.24 16.46
N VAL A 156 -6.35 19.80 17.63
CA VAL A 156 -6.82 19.34 18.93
C VAL A 156 -7.38 20.53 19.73
N SER A 157 -8.17 20.24 20.75
CA SER A 157 -8.57 21.19 21.78
C SER A 157 -7.94 20.83 23.11
N GLY A 158 -7.88 21.78 24.02
CA GLY A 158 -7.53 21.56 25.43
C GLY A 158 -8.76 21.26 26.29
N ASP A 159 -8.53 21.16 27.61
CA ASP A 159 -9.57 20.91 28.61
C ASP A 159 -9.90 22.16 29.43
N ALA A 160 -9.17 23.26 29.26
CA ALA A 160 -9.43 24.47 30.02
C ALA A 160 -10.79 25.09 29.65
N ASP A 161 -11.52 25.59 30.65
CA ASP A 161 -12.69 26.40 30.42
C ASP A 161 -12.24 27.76 29.91
N GLY A 162 -12.01 27.84 28.61
CA GLY A 162 -11.53 29.06 27.97
C GLY A 162 -12.65 30.03 27.73
N GLY A 163 -12.44 31.24 28.14
CA GLY A 163 -13.18 32.38 27.62
C GLY A 163 -12.69 32.74 26.22
N GLY A 164 -12.71 31.79 25.30
CA GLY A 164 -12.22 31.94 23.92
C GLY A 164 -13.15 32.70 23.00
N THR A 165 -13.71 33.81 23.47
CA THR A 165 -14.24 34.84 22.61
C THR A 165 -13.35 36.06 22.76
N GLN A 166 -12.71 36.51 21.71
CA GLN A 166 -12.32 37.91 21.65
C GLN A 166 -13.62 38.72 21.86
N SER A 167 -13.88 39.14 23.07
CA SER A 167 -15.03 39.97 23.37
C SER A 167 -14.81 41.34 22.73
N GLY A 168 -15.19 41.46 21.47
CA GLY A 168 -15.37 42.77 20.83
C GLY A 168 -16.44 43.53 21.60
N ASN A 169 -16.26 44.81 21.80
CA ASN A 169 -17.25 45.62 22.48
C ASN A 169 -18.63 45.60 21.82
N TYR A 170 -18.71 45.27 20.53
CA TYR A 170 -19.91 45.35 19.71
C TYR A 170 -20.24 44.10 18.92
N VAL A 171 -19.23 43.25 18.62
CA VAL A 171 -19.43 42.03 17.84
C VAL A 171 -18.41 40.98 18.22
N ASN A 172 -18.84 39.73 18.29
CA ASN A 172 -18.01 38.52 18.39
C ASN A 172 -18.28 37.66 17.17
N LYS A 173 -17.32 36.85 16.76
CA LYS A 173 -17.45 35.92 15.65
C LYS A 173 -16.83 34.58 16.02
N ALA A 174 -17.52 33.49 15.67
CA ALA A 174 -17.05 32.13 15.83
C ALA A 174 -17.41 31.30 14.58
N GLY A 175 -16.81 30.16 14.45
CA GLY A 175 -17.15 29.19 13.42
C GLY A 175 -16.91 27.77 13.93
N PHE A 176 -17.72 26.83 13.48
CA PHE A 176 -17.67 25.42 13.91
C PHE A 176 -17.96 24.49 12.74
N PRO A 177 -17.34 23.32 12.66
CA PRO A 177 -17.81 22.25 11.78
C PRO A 177 -19.24 21.85 12.13
N TRP A 178 -20.08 21.62 11.13
CA TRP A 178 -21.49 21.33 11.37
C TRP A 178 -21.93 19.98 10.80
N GLN A 179 -22.69 19.23 11.61
CA GLN A 179 -23.47 18.07 11.17
C GLN A 179 -24.78 17.98 11.96
N GLY A 180 -25.82 17.49 11.31
CA GLY A 180 -27.13 17.26 11.94
C GLY A 180 -28.24 18.11 11.37
N THR A 181 -29.34 18.17 12.09
CA THR A 181 -30.51 18.94 11.66
C THR A 181 -30.35 20.40 12.00
N TRP A 182 -30.45 21.27 10.99
CA TRP A 182 -30.40 22.70 11.15
C TRP A 182 -31.76 23.27 11.52
N LYS A 183 -31.82 24.57 11.82
CA LYS A 183 -33.03 25.31 12.19
C LYS A 183 -34.13 25.34 11.12
N ASP A 184 -33.76 25.12 9.85
CA ASP A 184 -34.69 24.99 8.72
C ASP A 184 -35.31 23.57 8.62
N GLY A 185 -35.01 22.68 9.56
CA GLY A 185 -35.52 21.32 9.62
C GLY A 185 -34.87 20.35 8.66
N LYS A 186 -33.88 20.79 7.84
CA LYS A 186 -33.11 19.92 6.94
C LYS A 186 -31.94 19.32 7.66
N ASN A 187 -31.49 18.14 7.15
CA ASN A 187 -30.33 17.44 7.67
C ASN A 187 -29.08 17.79 6.83
N TYR A 188 -28.02 18.15 7.53
CA TYR A 188 -26.72 18.53 6.95
C TYR A 188 -25.65 17.56 7.47
N ASP A 189 -25.50 16.43 6.77
CA ASP A 189 -24.67 15.32 7.21
C ASP A 189 -23.22 15.42 6.70
N LEU A 190 -22.37 14.56 7.25
CA LEU A 190 -21.04 14.28 6.71
C LEU A 190 -21.15 13.68 5.31
N ASP A 191 -20.09 13.74 4.53
CA ASP A 191 -20.02 13.02 3.27
C ASP A 191 -19.83 11.50 3.51
N GLN A 192 -19.80 10.71 2.42
CA GLN A 192 -19.62 9.26 2.50
C GLN A 192 -18.25 8.83 3.07
N LYS A 193 -17.29 9.73 3.12
CA LYS A 193 -15.95 9.52 3.68
C LYS A 193 -15.84 9.96 5.13
N GLY A 194 -16.89 10.57 5.69
CA GLY A 194 -16.92 11.12 7.04
C GLY A 194 -16.38 12.54 7.16
N ASN A 195 -16.19 13.27 6.05
CA ASN A 195 -15.75 14.67 6.10
C ASN A 195 -16.93 15.61 6.32
N PHE A 196 -16.71 16.70 7.04
CA PHE A 196 -17.71 17.77 7.18
C PHE A 196 -17.98 18.42 5.83
N GLN A 197 -19.26 18.48 5.46
CA GLN A 197 -19.71 19.18 4.26
C GLN A 197 -20.12 20.63 4.54
N TYR A 198 -20.30 20.98 5.81
CA TYR A 198 -20.82 22.27 6.23
C TYR A 198 -20.07 22.80 7.44
N VAL A 199 -20.02 24.13 7.53
CA VAL A 199 -19.55 24.86 8.70
C VAL A 199 -20.63 25.83 9.13
N GLU A 200 -20.81 25.96 10.43
CA GLU A 200 -21.64 27.01 11.06
C GLU A 200 -20.77 28.24 11.27
N TRP A 201 -21.27 29.39 10.87
CA TRP A 201 -20.77 30.69 11.27
C TRP A 201 -21.71 31.35 12.23
N ASP A 202 -21.20 31.69 13.42
CA ASP A 202 -21.93 32.39 14.49
C ASP A 202 -21.34 33.77 14.69
N ALA A 203 -22.22 34.75 14.84
CA ALA A 203 -21.83 36.10 15.22
C ALA A 203 -22.81 36.64 16.27
N LYS A 204 -22.27 37.05 17.42
CA LYS A 204 -23.05 37.76 18.45
C LYS A 204 -22.82 39.25 18.29
N ILE A 205 -23.85 39.98 17.93
CA ILE A 205 -23.85 41.44 17.84
C ILE A 205 -24.43 42.06 19.12
N ASN A 206 -23.90 43.21 19.50
CA ASN A 206 -24.25 43.94 20.73
C ASN A 206 -24.18 43.08 22.02
N PRO A 207 -23.11 42.33 22.28
CA PRO A 207 -23.01 41.42 23.42
C PRO A 207 -23.22 42.13 24.76
N ASN A 208 -22.87 43.41 24.84
CA ASN A 208 -22.95 44.21 26.04
C ASN A 208 -24.31 44.95 26.19
N LYS A 209 -25.28 44.64 25.28
CA LYS A 209 -26.66 45.19 25.32
C LYS A 209 -26.70 46.73 25.38
N LYS A 210 -25.79 47.38 24.67
CA LYS A 210 -25.75 48.84 24.55
C LYS A 210 -26.93 49.35 23.73
N THR A 211 -27.25 50.62 23.87
CA THR A 211 -28.28 51.29 23.05
C THR A 211 -27.66 51.76 21.74
N LEU A 212 -27.85 50.96 20.68
CA LEU A 212 -27.28 51.24 19.36
C LEU A 212 -28.35 51.67 18.37
N THR A 213 -28.05 52.69 17.55
CA THR A 213 -28.92 53.17 16.46
C THR A 213 -28.18 53.18 15.13
N ASN A 214 -28.91 53.20 14.01
CA ASN A 214 -28.37 53.16 12.67
C ASN A 214 -27.43 51.95 12.46
N VAL A 215 -27.76 50.80 13.06
CA VAL A 215 -26.91 49.62 13.04
C VAL A 215 -26.91 49.00 11.66
N SER A 216 -25.70 48.76 11.14
CA SER A 216 -25.45 47.98 9.95
C SER A 216 -24.35 46.96 10.22
N VAL A 217 -24.67 45.71 9.99
CA VAL A 217 -23.73 44.56 10.16
C VAL A 217 -23.39 44.01 8.79
N THR A 218 -22.11 43.93 8.44
CA THR A 218 -21.65 43.31 7.20
C THR A 218 -20.77 42.13 7.53
N ASP A 219 -21.14 40.97 7.03
CA ASP A 219 -20.39 39.74 7.09
C ASP A 219 -19.79 39.42 5.73
N THR A 220 -18.53 39.01 5.70
CA THR A 220 -17.81 38.73 4.45
C THR A 220 -17.04 37.44 4.58
N MET A 221 -17.45 36.46 3.79
CA MET A 221 -16.74 35.21 3.66
C MET A 221 -15.40 35.43 2.92
N GLN A 222 -14.37 34.81 3.45
CA GLN A 222 -13.08 34.73 2.79
C GLN A 222 -12.92 33.30 2.24
N ASN A 223 -11.90 33.02 1.44
CA ASN A 223 -11.73 31.70 0.82
C ASN A 223 -13.00 31.23 0.04
N THR A 224 -13.57 32.13 -0.75
CA THR A 224 -14.85 31.89 -1.46
C THR A 224 -14.80 30.78 -2.51
N THR A 225 -13.60 30.27 -2.85
CA THR A 225 -13.42 29.04 -3.66
C THR A 225 -13.57 27.77 -2.83
N SER A 226 -13.37 27.86 -1.52
CA SER A 226 -13.39 26.71 -0.59
C SER A 226 -14.65 26.63 0.26
N GLN A 227 -15.48 27.68 0.26
CA GLN A 227 -16.75 27.70 0.97
C GLN A 227 -17.82 28.55 0.24
N GLN A 228 -19.08 28.18 0.41
CA GLN A 228 -20.24 28.85 -0.17
C GLN A 228 -21.29 29.10 0.90
N LEU A 229 -21.70 30.36 1.07
CA LEU A 229 -22.78 30.75 1.98
C LEU A 229 -24.13 30.15 1.53
N LEU A 230 -24.90 29.63 2.47
CA LEU A 230 -26.26 29.13 2.26
C LEU A 230 -27.30 30.09 2.84
N PRO A 231 -27.89 31.03 2.05
CA PRO A 231 -28.80 32.04 2.52
C PRO A 231 -30.04 31.51 3.25
N ASP A 232 -30.54 30.34 2.78
CA ASP A 232 -31.75 29.72 3.35
C ASP A 232 -31.53 29.20 4.79
N THR A 233 -30.30 29.16 5.27
CA THR A 233 -29.96 28.70 6.62
C THR A 233 -29.82 29.86 7.61
N MET A 234 -29.97 31.12 7.17
CA MET A 234 -29.80 32.29 7.99
C MET A 234 -30.84 32.33 9.11
N ALA A 235 -30.39 32.50 10.35
CA ALA A 235 -31.23 32.69 11.53
C ALA A 235 -30.69 33.86 12.36
N LEU A 236 -31.59 34.72 12.81
CA LEU A 236 -31.32 35.78 13.77
C LEU A 236 -32.14 35.50 15.03
N GLU A 237 -31.47 35.42 16.18
CA GLU A 237 -32.09 35.06 17.45
C GLU A 237 -31.65 36.01 18.57
N PHE A 238 -32.57 36.39 19.43
CA PHE A 238 -32.21 37.10 20.66
C PHE A 238 -31.41 36.18 21.58
N ASP A 239 -30.19 36.57 21.94
CA ASP A 239 -29.28 35.79 22.77
C ASP A 239 -29.86 35.35 24.12
N SER A 240 -30.71 36.19 24.71
CA SER A 240 -31.28 35.93 26.02
C SER A 240 -32.39 34.87 26.05
N THR A 241 -33.05 34.64 24.91
CA THR A 241 -34.24 33.79 24.83
C THR A 241 -34.14 32.70 23.77
N GLY A 242 -33.23 32.82 22.80
CA GLY A 242 -33.19 31.98 21.60
C GLY A 242 -34.41 32.17 20.68
N ALA A 243 -35.26 33.21 20.97
CA ALA A 243 -36.39 33.51 20.13
C ALA A 243 -35.95 34.21 18.85
N GLU A 244 -36.58 33.87 17.73
CA GLU A 244 -36.34 34.50 16.45
C GLU A 244 -36.59 36.00 16.50
N VAL A 245 -35.69 36.79 15.90
CA VAL A 245 -35.86 38.23 15.75
C VAL A 245 -36.91 38.49 14.68
N PRO A 246 -37.94 39.33 14.96
CA PRO A 246 -38.97 39.61 13.97
C PRO A 246 -38.39 40.19 12.68
N ALA A 247 -38.83 39.69 11.53
CA ALA A 247 -38.39 40.16 10.22
C ALA A 247 -38.66 41.64 9.95
N SER A 248 -39.58 42.27 10.72
CA SER A 248 -39.82 43.71 10.71
C SER A 248 -38.66 44.55 11.26
N ASP A 249 -37.80 43.94 12.09
CA ASP A 249 -36.76 44.64 12.85
C ASP A 249 -35.44 44.79 12.07
N TYR A 250 -35.33 44.13 10.93
CA TYR A 250 -34.12 44.19 10.12
C TYR A 250 -34.39 43.99 8.63
N GLN A 251 -33.39 44.27 7.80
CA GLN A 251 -33.37 43.99 6.38
C GLN A 251 -32.03 43.34 6.02
N ILE A 252 -32.07 42.19 5.33
CA ILE A 252 -30.87 41.51 4.82
C ILE A 252 -30.71 41.80 3.33
N THR A 253 -29.48 42.09 2.91
CA THR A 253 -29.07 42.20 1.51
C THR A 253 -27.88 41.29 1.28
N TYR A 254 -27.97 40.38 0.30
CA TYR A 254 -26.91 39.49 -0.10
C TYR A 254 -26.11 40.05 -1.29
N LEU A 255 -24.78 39.87 -1.30
CA LEU A 255 -23.86 40.38 -2.33
C LEU A 255 -22.92 39.30 -2.79
N PRO A 256 -22.57 39.17 -4.12
CA PRO A 256 -23.11 40.02 -5.20
C PRO A 256 -24.56 39.71 -5.58
N THR A 257 -25.05 38.48 -5.36
CA THR A 257 -26.44 38.05 -5.61
C THR A 257 -26.93 37.13 -4.50
N SER A 258 -28.25 36.87 -4.45
CA SER A 258 -28.83 35.93 -3.49
C SER A 258 -28.53 34.45 -3.82
N GLU A 259 -28.23 34.12 -5.10
CA GLU A 259 -27.97 32.74 -5.51
C GLU A 259 -26.54 32.27 -5.14
N SER A 260 -25.58 33.19 -5.11
CA SER A 260 -24.17 32.86 -4.81
C SER A 260 -23.52 34.00 -4.02
N PRO A 261 -24.01 34.29 -2.80
CA PRO A 261 -23.45 35.38 -2.04
C PRO A 261 -22.09 35.04 -1.44
N THR A 262 -21.23 36.03 -1.38
CA THR A 262 -19.96 36.00 -0.64
C THR A 262 -19.96 36.90 0.58
N SER A 263 -21.00 37.70 0.70
CA SER A 263 -21.24 38.54 1.86
C SER A 263 -22.74 38.87 2.01
N PHE A 264 -23.11 39.33 3.18
CA PHE A 264 -24.41 39.93 3.42
C PHE A 264 -24.29 41.17 4.29
N THR A 265 -25.27 42.03 4.18
CA THR A 265 -25.44 43.19 5.08
C THR A 265 -26.81 43.13 5.73
N ILE A 266 -26.85 43.24 7.07
CA ILE A 266 -28.07 43.39 7.85
C ILE A 266 -28.15 44.83 8.32
N LYS A 267 -29.20 45.52 7.91
CA LYS A 267 -29.58 46.85 8.47
C LYS A 267 -30.67 46.68 9.50
N TRP A 268 -30.43 47.22 10.68
CA TRP A 268 -31.41 47.19 11.77
C TRP A 268 -32.38 48.35 11.68
N ASN A 269 -33.66 48.06 11.87
CA ASN A 269 -34.73 49.08 11.88
C ASN A 269 -34.90 49.60 13.30
N GLY A 270 -34.52 50.87 13.53
CA GLY A 270 -34.69 51.50 14.85
C GLY A 270 -33.50 51.25 15.80
N THR A 271 -33.81 50.95 17.05
CA THR A 271 -32.82 50.82 18.13
C THR A 271 -32.54 49.36 18.46
N LEU A 272 -31.27 48.95 18.47
CA LEU A 272 -30.83 47.66 18.94
C LEU A 272 -30.27 47.81 20.37
N ASN A 273 -31.00 47.27 21.36
CA ASN A 273 -30.63 47.30 22.79
C ASN A 273 -30.52 45.91 23.43
N GLN A 274 -30.53 44.86 22.60
CA GLN A 274 -30.35 43.48 23.00
C GLN A 274 -29.15 42.85 22.26
N ALA A 275 -28.61 41.77 22.80
CA ALA A 275 -27.68 40.94 22.09
C ALA A 275 -28.43 40.02 21.12
N VAL A 276 -27.94 39.91 19.90
CA VAL A 276 -28.51 39.09 18.84
C VAL A 276 -27.43 38.16 18.28
N ASN A 277 -27.77 36.89 18.13
CA ASN A 277 -26.96 35.90 17.44
C ASN A 277 -27.39 35.82 15.97
N ILE A 278 -26.43 35.89 15.06
CA ILE A 278 -26.58 35.67 13.62
C ILE A 278 -25.93 34.33 13.32
N LEU A 279 -26.72 33.35 12.91
CA LEU A 279 -26.26 31.97 12.65
C LEU A 279 -26.57 31.57 11.20
N TYR A 280 -25.66 30.94 10.54
CA TYR A 280 -25.88 30.41 9.19
C TYR A 280 -24.87 29.34 8.84
N LEU A 281 -25.21 28.50 7.87
CA LEU A 281 -24.32 27.48 7.34
C LEU A 281 -23.62 27.97 6.07
N ALA A 282 -22.37 27.52 5.90
CA ALA A 282 -21.67 27.56 4.64
C ALA A 282 -21.29 26.13 4.21
N LYS A 283 -21.48 25.84 2.92
CA LYS A 283 -21.09 24.58 2.33
C LYS A 283 -19.58 24.60 2.04
N VAL A 284 -18.87 23.55 2.44
CA VAL A 284 -17.46 23.36 2.09
C VAL A 284 -17.35 22.90 0.64
N THR A 285 -16.63 23.66 -0.19
CA THR A 285 -16.49 23.43 -1.63
C THR A 285 -15.07 23.07 -2.04
N ASP A 286 -14.11 23.10 -1.11
CA ASP A 286 -12.71 22.77 -1.37
C ASP A 286 -12.54 21.35 -1.90
N THR A 287 -11.92 21.24 -3.09
CA THR A 287 -11.80 19.96 -3.80
C THR A 287 -10.80 19.04 -3.11
N ALA A 288 -9.69 19.56 -2.60
CA ALA A 288 -8.66 18.74 -1.96
C ALA A 288 -9.19 18.16 -0.65
N TYR A 289 -9.80 18.98 0.18
CA TYR A 289 -10.45 18.53 1.42
C TYR A 289 -11.52 17.47 1.16
N ARG A 290 -12.45 17.72 0.23
CA ARG A 290 -13.55 16.78 -0.09
C ARG A 290 -13.07 15.48 -0.71
N THR A 291 -11.92 15.49 -1.37
CA THR A 291 -11.37 14.29 -2.03
C THR A 291 -10.51 13.46 -1.10
N THR A 292 -9.69 14.09 -0.27
CA THR A 292 -8.61 13.42 0.47
C THR A 292 -8.59 13.74 1.97
N GLY A 293 -9.52 14.58 2.48
CA GLY A 293 -9.49 15.04 3.86
C GLY A 293 -8.37 16.03 4.18
N SER A 294 -7.68 16.56 3.14
CA SER A 294 -6.55 17.50 3.34
C SER A 294 -6.96 18.71 4.15
N ALA A 295 -6.04 19.17 5.01
CA ALA A 295 -6.25 20.33 5.86
C ALA A 295 -6.61 21.59 5.08
N ILE A 296 -7.67 22.27 5.51
CA ILE A 296 -8.06 23.60 5.04
C ILE A 296 -8.37 24.51 6.20
N THR A 297 -8.21 25.81 6.00
CA THR A 297 -8.66 26.87 6.92
C THR A 297 -9.68 27.74 6.20
N LEU A 298 -10.89 27.79 6.71
CA LEU A 298 -11.96 28.67 6.23
C LEU A 298 -12.01 29.90 7.12
N ASN A 299 -12.08 31.08 6.53
CA ASN A 299 -12.05 32.35 7.25
C ASN A 299 -13.32 33.15 6.98
N ASN A 300 -13.76 33.90 8.00
CA ASN A 300 -14.89 34.79 7.91
C ASN A 300 -14.64 36.05 8.72
N LYS A 301 -15.16 37.17 8.23
CA LYS A 301 -15.00 38.49 8.83
C LYS A 301 -16.34 39.19 8.95
N ILE A 302 -16.59 39.79 10.11
CA ILE A 302 -17.78 40.56 10.34
C ILE A 302 -17.44 41.99 10.81
N LYS A 303 -18.24 42.93 10.43
CA LYS A 303 -18.19 44.33 10.91
C LYS A 303 -19.57 44.82 11.32
N ILE A 304 -19.62 45.57 12.38
CA ILE A 304 -20.79 46.35 12.78
C ILE A 304 -20.46 47.85 12.74
N SER A 305 -21.36 48.65 12.24
CA SER A 305 -21.30 50.10 12.29
C SER A 305 -22.62 50.63 12.85
N GLY A 306 -22.61 51.82 13.37
CA GLY A 306 -23.77 52.45 13.97
C GLY A 306 -23.36 53.50 14.99
N THR A 307 -24.32 54.04 15.73
CA THR A 307 -24.08 55.03 16.78
C THR A 307 -24.41 54.43 18.14
N ASP A 308 -23.42 54.41 19.06
CA ASP A 308 -23.60 54.01 20.46
C ASP A 308 -24.12 55.20 21.25
N LYS A 309 -25.32 55.10 21.77
CA LYS A 309 -25.98 56.14 22.57
C LYS A 309 -25.58 56.15 24.03
N GLY A 310 -24.69 55.22 24.45
CA GLY A 310 -24.31 55.09 25.86
C GLY A 310 -25.51 54.76 26.74
N ASP A 311 -25.72 55.57 27.75
CA ASP A 311 -26.88 55.49 28.65
C ASP A 311 -28.19 56.11 28.09
N GLY A 312 -28.17 56.53 26.81
CA GLY A 312 -29.31 57.06 26.10
C GLY A 312 -29.55 58.58 26.26
N SER A 313 -28.70 59.28 26.99
CA SER A 313 -28.92 60.73 27.32
C SER A 313 -28.17 61.70 26.38
N GLY A 314 -27.32 61.21 25.46
CA GLY A 314 -26.45 62.00 24.58
C GLY A 314 -26.64 61.80 23.09
N ALA A 315 -25.90 62.60 22.27
CA ALA A 315 -25.85 62.46 20.82
C ALA A 315 -25.33 61.10 20.38
N GLY A 316 -24.57 60.41 21.26
CA GLY A 316 -23.88 59.14 20.99
C GLY A 316 -22.58 59.34 20.22
N SER A 317 -21.83 58.27 20.09
CA SER A 317 -20.59 58.20 19.29
C SER A 317 -20.66 57.09 18.26
N ASP A 318 -20.07 57.31 17.13
CA ASP A 318 -19.98 56.26 16.13
C ASP A 318 -19.11 55.08 16.64
N ILE A 319 -19.54 53.89 16.31
CA ILE A 319 -18.76 52.66 16.59
C ILE A 319 -17.45 52.71 15.80
N ASP A 320 -16.35 52.72 16.51
CA ASP A 320 -15.02 52.73 15.86
C ASP A 320 -14.77 51.41 15.12
N VAL A 321 -14.00 51.50 14.02
CA VAL A 321 -13.78 50.38 13.09
C VAL A 321 -13.06 49.19 13.75
N ALA A 322 -12.22 49.44 14.73
CA ALA A 322 -11.46 48.36 15.38
C ALA A 322 -12.32 47.57 16.38
N SER A 323 -13.10 48.28 17.20
CA SER A 323 -14.00 47.66 18.19
C SER A 323 -15.30 47.11 17.56
N GLY A 324 -15.61 47.52 16.34
CA GLY A 324 -16.74 47.04 15.54
C GLY A 324 -16.40 45.92 14.56
N ALA A 325 -15.25 45.22 14.68
CA ALA A 325 -14.88 44.16 13.79
C ALA A 325 -14.46 42.89 14.55
N ALA A 326 -14.77 41.74 13.99
CA ALA A 326 -14.34 40.43 14.47
C ALA A 326 -14.02 39.50 13.28
N ASN A 327 -13.12 38.57 13.51
CA ASN A 327 -12.76 37.52 12.54
C ASN A 327 -12.88 36.18 13.25
N ALA A 328 -13.21 35.15 12.46
CA ALA A 328 -13.14 33.76 12.91
C ALA A 328 -12.59 32.88 11.81
N HIS A 329 -12.08 31.72 12.19
CA HIS A 329 -11.68 30.67 11.26
C HIS A 329 -12.16 29.32 11.73
N VAL A 330 -12.31 28.39 10.78
CA VAL A 330 -12.58 26.98 11.04
C VAL A 330 -11.51 26.19 10.32
N ASN A 331 -10.84 25.34 11.04
CA ASN A 331 -9.93 24.36 10.49
C ASN A 331 -10.66 23.04 10.27
N LEU A 332 -10.48 22.43 9.12
CA LEU A 332 -11.04 21.13 8.79
C LEU A 332 -9.95 20.22 8.23
N GLY A 333 -10.10 18.93 8.48
CA GLY A 333 -9.19 17.91 7.98
C GLY A 333 -7.84 17.93 8.64
N GLY A 334 -6.96 17.09 8.13
CA GLY A 334 -5.59 16.98 8.56
C GLY A 334 -4.66 16.87 7.36
N ASN A 335 -3.37 16.83 7.64
CA ASN A 335 -2.36 16.61 6.64
C ASN A 335 -1.40 15.54 7.15
N GLY A 336 -0.89 14.73 6.23
CA GLY A 336 0.07 13.72 6.60
C GLY A 336 0.84 13.22 5.39
N GLY A 337 2.00 12.71 5.66
CA GLY A 337 2.82 12.14 4.62
C GLY A 337 3.68 11.02 5.14
N GLY A 338 4.21 10.24 4.21
CA GLY A 338 5.15 9.20 4.53
C GLY A 338 6.03 8.88 3.33
N SER A 339 7.21 8.42 3.59
CA SER A 339 8.16 8.00 2.57
C SER A 339 8.99 6.83 3.05
N GLY A 340 9.52 6.10 2.10
CA GLY A 340 10.48 5.05 2.30
C GLY A 340 11.24 4.81 1.01
N THR A 341 12.32 4.06 1.08
CA THR A 341 13.13 3.72 -0.09
C THR A 341 13.02 2.25 -0.44
N ALA A 342 12.99 1.94 -1.73
CA ALA A 342 13.05 0.56 -2.21
C ALA A 342 14.51 0.07 -2.18
N TYR A 343 14.70 -1.20 -1.81
CA TYR A 343 15.98 -1.88 -1.96
C TYR A 343 15.77 -3.13 -2.79
N ASP A 344 16.20 -3.05 -4.02
CA ASP A 344 16.01 -4.08 -5.03
C ASP A 344 17.36 -4.65 -5.46
N LEU A 345 17.38 -5.97 -5.73
CA LEU A 345 18.55 -6.71 -6.18
C LEU A 345 18.25 -7.40 -7.51
N ASN A 346 19.02 -7.07 -8.52
CA ASN A 346 18.84 -7.58 -9.89
C ASN A 346 19.71 -8.81 -10.14
N VAL A 347 19.13 -9.79 -10.79
CA VAL A 347 19.85 -11.03 -11.16
C VAL A 347 19.70 -11.28 -12.65
N THR A 348 20.83 -11.53 -13.29
CA THR A 348 20.87 -11.90 -14.71
C THR A 348 21.52 -13.27 -14.87
N LYS A 349 20.96 -14.10 -15.73
CA LYS A 349 21.56 -15.37 -16.15
C LYS A 349 22.39 -15.19 -17.41
N LYS A 350 23.64 -15.65 -17.39
CA LYS A 350 24.53 -15.69 -18.55
C LYS A 350 24.77 -17.13 -18.97
N TRP A 351 24.59 -17.41 -20.24
CA TRP A 351 24.91 -18.67 -20.86
C TRP A 351 26.19 -18.53 -21.70
N VAL A 352 27.11 -19.46 -21.58
CA VAL A 352 28.43 -19.44 -22.28
C VAL A 352 28.58 -20.70 -23.12
N ASP A 353 29.14 -20.55 -24.30
CA ASP A 353 29.49 -21.62 -25.25
C ASP A 353 28.29 -22.49 -25.68
N VAL A 354 27.08 -21.94 -25.69
CA VAL A 354 25.88 -22.64 -26.17
C VAL A 354 25.86 -22.64 -27.69
N PRO A 355 25.81 -23.81 -28.32
CA PRO A 355 25.77 -23.91 -29.78
C PRO A 355 24.48 -23.30 -30.36
N ASN A 356 24.55 -22.85 -31.61
CA ASN A 356 23.37 -22.39 -32.34
C ASN A 356 22.34 -23.53 -32.44
N GLY A 357 21.10 -23.21 -32.10
CA GLY A 357 19.96 -24.15 -32.13
C GLY A 357 19.75 -24.95 -30.84
N VAL A 358 20.64 -24.81 -29.85
CA VAL A 358 20.40 -25.36 -28.51
C VAL A 358 19.57 -24.37 -27.68
N THR A 359 18.42 -24.83 -27.21
CA THR A 359 17.55 -24.01 -26.33
C THR A 359 18.09 -24.03 -24.91
N THR A 360 18.30 -22.85 -24.34
CA THR A 360 18.70 -22.71 -22.94
C THR A 360 17.50 -22.91 -22.01
N PRO A 361 17.64 -23.70 -20.91
CA PRO A 361 16.54 -23.97 -20.00
C PRO A 361 16.23 -22.80 -19.06
N ALA A 362 15.03 -22.79 -18.47
CA ALA A 362 14.72 -21.93 -17.33
C ALA A 362 15.50 -22.37 -16.10
N ILE A 363 15.96 -21.41 -15.29
CA ILE A 363 16.61 -21.69 -14.01
C ILE A 363 15.84 -21.00 -12.86
N LYS A 364 16.05 -21.50 -11.65
CA LYS A 364 15.57 -20.87 -10.42
C LYS A 364 16.76 -20.29 -9.65
N ALA A 365 16.65 -19.00 -9.31
CA ALA A 365 17.61 -18.30 -8.48
C ALA A 365 17.01 -18.05 -7.10
N GLU A 366 17.72 -18.41 -6.04
CA GLU A 366 17.31 -18.25 -4.65
C GLU A 366 18.14 -17.18 -3.97
N LEU A 367 17.48 -16.31 -3.20
CA LEU A 367 18.10 -15.24 -2.44
C LEU A 367 18.48 -15.70 -1.03
N TYR A 368 19.66 -15.33 -0.59
CA TYR A 368 20.19 -15.57 0.76
C TYR A 368 20.44 -14.23 1.46
N ALA A 369 20.17 -14.16 2.75
CA ALA A 369 20.46 -13.03 3.63
C ALA A 369 21.38 -13.49 4.76
N ASN A 370 22.53 -12.84 4.92
CA ASN A 370 23.57 -13.22 5.91
C ASN A 370 23.88 -14.73 5.88
N GLY A 371 23.95 -15.32 4.67
CA GLY A 371 24.25 -16.72 4.42
C GLY A 371 23.11 -17.71 4.69
N LYS A 372 21.90 -17.23 5.04
CA LYS A 372 20.70 -18.08 5.24
C LYS A 372 19.72 -17.88 4.09
N SER A 373 19.07 -18.97 3.65
CA SER A 373 17.98 -18.88 2.67
C SER A 373 16.87 -17.97 3.18
N THR A 374 16.40 -17.11 2.29
CA THR A 374 15.20 -16.27 2.55
C THR A 374 13.90 -16.93 2.10
N GLY A 375 14.00 -18.04 1.36
CA GLY A 375 12.87 -18.68 0.68
C GLY A 375 12.36 -17.91 -0.53
N LYS A 376 12.93 -16.74 -0.85
CA LYS A 376 12.58 -15.98 -2.05
C LYS A 376 13.28 -16.59 -3.26
N ILE A 377 12.50 -16.99 -4.26
CA ILE A 377 13.00 -17.62 -5.50
C ILE A 377 12.37 -16.88 -6.68
N ILE A 378 13.20 -16.59 -7.69
CA ILE A 378 12.77 -16.09 -8.99
C ILE A 378 13.12 -17.10 -10.09
N THR A 379 12.31 -17.14 -11.14
CA THR A 379 12.59 -17.93 -12.35
C THR A 379 13.17 -17.01 -13.40
N LEU A 380 14.28 -17.43 -14.00
CA LEU A 380 14.95 -16.74 -15.10
C LEU A 380 14.83 -17.62 -16.36
N ASP A 381 14.17 -17.12 -17.39
CA ASP A 381 13.86 -17.85 -18.61
C ASP A 381 13.85 -16.92 -19.83
N THR A 382 13.47 -17.45 -20.97
CA THR A 382 13.40 -16.68 -22.22
C THR A 382 12.34 -15.59 -22.20
N ALA A 383 11.25 -15.75 -21.43
CA ALA A 383 10.15 -14.78 -21.38
C ALA A 383 10.58 -13.48 -20.68
N ASN A 384 11.45 -13.58 -19.66
CA ASN A 384 12.02 -12.44 -18.95
C ASN A 384 13.45 -12.11 -19.38
N GLN A 385 13.91 -12.66 -20.54
CA GLN A 385 15.26 -12.45 -21.06
C GLN A 385 16.35 -12.85 -20.06
N TYR A 386 16.07 -13.86 -19.26
CA TYR A 386 16.97 -14.34 -18.21
C TYR A 386 17.35 -13.28 -17.18
N SER A 387 16.46 -12.31 -16.91
CA SER A 387 16.65 -11.25 -15.93
C SER A 387 15.48 -11.21 -14.95
N GLY A 388 15.74 -10.87 -13.70
CA GLY A 388 14.72 -10.74 -12.68
C GLY A 388 15.20 -9.90 -11.50
N THR A 389 14.26 -9.46 -10.66
CA THR A 389 14.52 -8.58 -9.53
C THR A 389 13.90 -9.15 -8.26
N PHE A 390 14.66 -9.19 -7.19
CA PHE A 390 14.15 -9.36 -5.84
C PHE A 390 13.82 -7.99 -5.27
N SER A 391 12.54 -7.66 -5.13
CA SER A 391 12.07 -6.36 -4.64
C SER A 391 11.57 -6.44 -3.20
N GLY A 392 11.45 -5.27 -2.56
CA GLY A 392 10.93 -5.12 -1.22
C GLY A 392 11.84 -5.74 -0.16
N LEU A 393 13.14 -5.61 -0.33
CA LEU A 393 14.13 -6.12 0.60
C LEU A 393 14.49 -5.08 1.66
N ASN A 394 14.80 -5.55 2.87
CA ASN A 394 15.36 -4.68 3.90
C ASN A 394 16.85 -4.48 3.66
N GLU A 395 17.33 -3.25 3.63
CA GLU A 395 18.78 -2.99 3.58
C GLU A 395 19.45 -3.29 4.93
N LYS A 396 18.71 -3.08 6.03
CA LYS A 396 19.17 -3.27 7.40
C LYS A 396 18.24 -4.22 8.17
N ASP A 397 18.80 -4.93 9.13
CA ASP A 397 18.02 -5.73 10.09
C ASP A 397 17.36 -4.86 11.18
N SER A 398 16.66 -5.50 12.12
CA SER A 398 15.99 -4.83 13.25
C SER A 398 16.93 -4.09 14.20
N ASP A 399 18.24 -4.39 14.14
CA ASP A 399 19.27 -3.73 14.96
C ASP A 399 20.00 -2.63 14.17
N GLY A 400 19.54 -2.33 12.95
CA GLY A 400 20.13 -1.32 12.07
C GLY A 400 21.40 -1.77 11.36
N LYS A 401 21.78 -3.06 11.45
CA LYS A 401 22.97 -3.60 10.81
C LYS A 401 22.65 -3.96 9.36
N LYS A 402 23.55 -3.59 8.44
CA LYS A 402 23.40 -3.91 7.01
C LYS A 402 23.31 -5.42 6.77
N ILE A 403 22.32 -5.85 5.99
CA ILE A 403 22.14 -7.23 5.57
C ILE A 403 23.01 -7.49 4.34
N THR A 404 23.80 -8.58 4.39
CA THR A 404 24.57 -9.03 3.24
C THR A 404 23.74 -10.03 2.44
N TYR A 405 23.36 -9.64 1.24
CA TYR A 405 22.62 -10.51 0.32
C TYR A 405 23.54 -11.21 -0.65
N THR A 406 23.20 -12.47 -0.95
CA THR A 406 23.82 -13.27 -2.00
C THR A 406 22.74 -14.05 -2.75
N VAL A 407 23.01 -14.47 -3.97
CA VAL A 407 22.09 -15.24 -4.81
C VAL A 407 22.78 -16.48 -5.36
N ALA A 408 22.07 -17.61 -5.38
CA ALA A 408 22.56 -18.85 -5.94
C ALA A 408 21.54 -19.47 -6.89
N GLU A 409 22.02 -20.23 -7.85
CA GLU A 409 21.18 -21.10 -8.65
C GLU A 409 20.77 -22.32 -7.81
N VAL A 410 19.47 -22.65 -7.77
CA VAL A 410 18.95 -23.77 -6.98
C VAL A 410 19.52 -25.11 -7.47
N LYS A 411 19.64 -25.24 -8.77
CA LYS A 411 20.24 -26.40 -9.45
C LYS A 411 20.84 -25.95 -10.79
N VAL A 412 22.07 -26.36 -11.07
CA VAL A 412 22.66 -26.25 -12.42
C VAL A 412 21.96 -27.23 -13.35
N PRO A 413 21.44 -26.82 -14.51
CA PRO A 413 20.77 -27.71 -15.45
C PRO A 413 21.71 -28.79 -16.01
N ASP A 414 21.15 -29.94 -16.35
CA ASP A 414 21.88 -31.04 -16.98
C ASP A 414 22.44 -30.57 -18.34
N GLY A 415 23.65 -30.99 -18.67
CA GLY A 415 24.36 -30.52 -19.87
C GLY A 415 25.06 -29.18 -19.72
N TYR A 416 25.11 -28.63 -18.51
CA TYR A 416 25.79 -27.38 -18.19
C TYR A 416 26.71 -27.56 -16.98
N SER A 417 27.79 -26.79 -16.94
CA SER A 417 28.60 -26.59 -15.75
C SER A 417 28.41 -25.17 -15.24
N GLY A 418 28.33 -25.01 -13.93
CA GLY A 418 28.12 -23.75 -13.23
C GLY A 418 28.37 -23.93 -11.74
N THR A 419 27.92 -22.95 -10.95
CA THR A 419 28.05 -23.03 -9.50
C THR A 419 26.73 -22.77 -8.81
N THR A 420 26.45 -23.56 -7.77
CA THR A 420 25.38 -23.29 -6.79
C THR A 420 25.91 -22.54 -5.58
N THR A 421 27.18 -22.16 -5.56
CA THR A 421 27.75 -21.30 -4.52
C THR A 421 27.15 -19.91 -4.63
N PRO A 422 26.63 -19.34 -3.51
CA PRO A 422 26.04 -18.01 -3.54
C PRO A 422 27.00 -16.92 -4.03
N GLN A 423 26.53 -16.12 -4.99
CA GLN A 423 27.24 -15.00 -5.59
C GLN A 423 26.83 -13.70 -4.91
N SER A 424 27.78 -12.80 -4.69
CA SER A 424 27.51 -11.47 -4.15
C SER A 424 26.96 -10.54 -5.22
N PHE A 425 26.17 -9.56 -4.78
CA PHE A 425 25.76 -8.43 -5.61
C PHE A 425 26.88 -7.39 -5.67
N ASP A 426 27.00 -6.70 -6.80
CA ASP A 426 27.94 -5.61 -7.00
C ASP A 426 27.44 -4.31 -6.31
N LYS A 427 28.21 -3.22 -6.49
CA LYS A 427 27.87 -1.89 -5.92
C LYS A 427 26.57 -1.29 -6.48
N ASP A 428 26.13 -1.77 -7.63
CA ASP A 428 24.92 -1.31 -8.33
C ASP A 428 23.76 -2.32 -8.14
N ASN A 429 23.88 -3.19 -7.12
CA ASN A 429 22.88 -4.20 -6.75
C ASN A 429 22.59 -5.25 -7.86
N ASN A 430 23.57 -5.59 -8.68
CA ASN A 430 23.45 -6.60 -9.73
C ASN A 430 24.27 -7.84 -9.41
N ALA A 431 23.75 -9.01 -9.77
CA ALA A 431 24.48 -10.28 -9.75
C ALA A 431 24.26 -11.03 -11.06
N THR A 432 25.29 -11.77 -11.49
CA THR A 432 25.24 -12.60 -12.70
C THR A 432 25.50 -14.06 -12.36
N LEU A 433 24.54 -14.92 -12.66
CA LEU A 433 24.70 -16.38 -12.57
C LEU A 433 25.13 -16.92 -13.94
N THR A 434 26.28 -17.58 -13.99
CA THR A 434 26.84 -18.02 -15.26
C THR A 434 26.85 -19.54 -15.34
N ASN A 435 26.31 -20.12 -16.43
CA ASN A 435 26.48 -21.52 -16.77
C ASN A 435 27.12 -21.64 -18.14
N LYS A 436 28.08 -22.55 -18.22
CA LYS A 436 28.76 -22.93 -19.47
C LYS A 436 28.16 -24.22 -20.00
N TYR A 437 27.84 -24.25 -21.28
CA TYR A 437 27.40 -25.46 -21.94
C TYR A 437 28.51 -26.53 -21.86
N ASN A 438 28.13 -27.66 -21.35
CA ASN A 438 29.02 -28.84 -21.26
C ASN A 438 28.20 -30.03 -21.76
N PRO A 439 28.33 -30.37 -23.06
CA PRO A 439 27.58 -31.47 -23.61
C PRO A 439 27.87 -32.71 -22.76
N GLU A 440 26.85 -33.34 -22.25
CA GLU A 440 27.03 -34.63 -21.57
C GLU A 440 27.78 -35.56 -22.51
N THR A 441 28.83 -36.20 -22.00
CA THR A 441 29.40 -37.34 -22.68
C THR A 441 28.27 -38.37 -22.77
N PRO A 442 27.85 -38.80 -23.98
CA PRO A 442 26.71 -39.71 -24.08
C PRO A 442 26.97 -40.92 -23.17
N SER A 443 25.97 -41.31 -22.39
CA SER A 443 26.07 -42.57 -21.65
C SER A 443 26.42 -43.70 -22.62
N THR A 444 27.39 -44.49 -22.25
CA THR A 444 27.81 -45.64 -23.07
C THR A 444 27.36 -46.94 -22.42
N ARG A 445 27.10 -47.91 -23.23
CA ARG A 445 26.76 -49.27 -22.81
C ARG A 445 27.63 -50.31 -23.52
N THR A 446 27.68 -51.49 -22.98
CA THR A 446 28.25 -52.66 -23.62
C THR A 446 27.14 -53.45 -24.33
N ILE A 447 27.41 -53.90 -25.55
CA ILE A 447 26.52 -54.77 -26.32
C ILE A 447 27.19 -56.11 -26.47
N LYS A 448 26.63 -57.14 -25.81
CA LYS A 448 27.10 -58.52 -25.91
C LYS A 448 26.61 -59.15 -27.20
N VAL A 449 27.48 -59.91 -27.88
CA VAL A 449 27.12 -60.63 -29.08
C VAL A 449 27.38 -62.10 -28.86
N ASN A 450 26.36 -62.93 -29.08
CA ASN A 450 26.43 -64.35 -29.00
C ASN A 450 26.16 -64.98 -30.38
N LYS A 451 26.88 -66.07 -30.72
CA LYS A 451 26.58 -66.85 -31.87
C LYS A 451 26.05 -68.22 -31.43
N VAL A 452 24.97 -68.64 -32.05
CA VAL A 452 24.33 -69.94 -31.80
C VAL A 452 24.32 -70.72 -33.09
N TRP A 453 24.81 -71.98 -33.00
CA TRP A 453 24.81 -72.94 -34.08
C TRP A 453 23.71 -73.98 -33.81
N GLN A 454 22.89 -74.25 -34.79
CA GLN A 454 21.80 -75.22 -34.64
C GLN A 454 21.93 -76.33 -35.70
N GLY A 455 21.66 -77.59 -35.33
CA GLY A 455 21.59 -78.71 -36.23
C GLY A 455 22.96 -79.21 -36.72
N VAL A 456 24.07 -78.78 -36.07
CA VAL A 456 25.41 -79.17 -36.45
C VAL A 456 25.64 -80.65 -36.06
N PRO A 457 26.03 -81.55 -37.00
CA PRO A 457 26.30 -82.95 -36.69
C PRO A 457 27.51 -83.12 -35.77
N THR A 458 27.50 -84.19 -34.98
CA THR A 458 28.66 -84.56 -34.14
C THR A 458 29.95 -84.70 -34.99
N GLY A 459 31.01 -83.99 -34.59
CA GLY A 459 32.30 -84.02 -35.25
C GLY A 459 32.48 -82.93 -36.33
N VAL A 460 31.45 -82.15 -36.69
CA VAL A 460 31.59 -81.00 -37.57
C VAL A 460 32.04 -79.79 -36.77
N GLN A 461 33.13 -79.17 -37.20
CA GLN A 461 33.69 -77.96 -36.61
C GLN A 461 32.84 -76.73 -37.07
N THR A 462 32.39 -75.91 -36.14
CA THR A 462 31.71 -74.66 -36.46
C THR A 462 32.76 -73.61 -36.85
N PRO A 463 32.53 -72.86 -37.95
CA PRO A 463 33.44 -71.84 -38.40
C PRO A 463 33.50 -70.60 -37.57
N GLU A 464 34.53 -69.79 -37.72
CA GLU A 464 34.57 -68.41 -37.25
C GLU A 464 33.66 -67.55 -38.08
N VAL A 465 33.00 -66.53 -37.43
CA VAL A 465 32.22 -65.54 -38.09
C VAL A 465 32.55 -64.15 -37.57
N THR A 466 32.46 -63.16 -38.44
CA THR A 466 32.59 -61.71 -38.08
C THR A 466 31.25 -61.06 -38.04
N ALA A 467 30.98 -60.30 -36.96
CA ALA A 467 29.79 -59.56 -36.78
C ALA A 467 30.10 -58.07 -36.73
N THR A 468 29.30 -57.26 -37.42
CA THR A 468 29.43 -55.80 -37.52
C THR A 468 28.31 -55.15 -36.78
N LEU A 469 28.62 -54.11 -35.98
CA LEU A 469 27.62 -53.29 -35.29
C LEU A 469 27.06 -52.21 -36.22
N TYR A 470 25.73 -52.06 -36.24
CA TYR A 470 24.99 -51.02 -36.96
C TYR A 470 24.22 -50.13 -35.98
N ALA A 471 24.28 -48.81 -36.17
CA ALA A 471 23.55 -47.81 -35.46
C ALA A 471 22.49 -47.18 -36.37
N ASN A 472 21.22 -47.24 -36.01
CA ASN A 472 20.11 -46.73 -36.83
C ASN A 472 20.18 -47.17 -38.30
N GLY A 473 20.57 -48.43 -38.52
CA GLY A 473 20.70 -49.05 -39.85
C GLY A 473 21.97 -48.70 -40.64
N LYS A 474 22.91 -47.93 -40.08
CA LYS A 474 24.20 -47.61 -40.70
C LYS A 474 25.35 -48.35 -39.99
N SER A 475 26.29 -48.89 -40.75
CA SER A 475 27.47 -49.53 -40.16
C SER A 475 28.27 -48.55 -39.31
N THR A 476 28.66 -48.97 -38.12
CA THR A 476 29.58 -48.22 -37.24
C THR A 476 31.04 -48.47 -37.54
N GLY A 477 31.38 -49.46 -38.39
CA GLY A 477 32.70 -49.92 -38.64
C GLY A 477 33.28 -50.78 -37.51
N LYS A 478 32.59 -50.91 -36.36
CA LYS A 478 33.04 -51.79 -35.27
C LYS A 478 32.66 -53.24 -35.59
N THR A 479 33.64 -54.17 -35.44
CA THR A 479 33.43 -55.58 -35.68
C THR A 479 33.95 -56.42 -34.50
N VAL A 480 33.36 -57.56 -34.29
CA VAL A 480 33.79 -58.59 -33.36
C VAL A 480 33.93 -59.94 -34.10
N THR A 481 34.86 -60.77 -33.69
CA THR A 481 35.03 -62.07 -34.25
C THR A 481 34.57 -63.15 -33.26
N LEU A 482 33.68 -64.02 -33.69
CA LEU A 482 33.07 -65.07 -32.89
C LEU A 482 33.57 -66.44 -33.35
N ASN A 483 34.31 -67.11 -32.49
CA ASN A 483 34.96 -68.39 -32.80
C ASN A 483 34.99 -69.31 -31.57
N GLN A 484 35.56 -70.47 -31.71
CA GLN A 484 35.63 -71.48 -30.65
C GLN A 484 36.47 -71.01 -29.44
N ALA A 485 37.49 -70.18 -29.65
CA ALA A 485 38.38 -69.70 -28.60
C ALA A 485 37.63 -68.73 -27.61
N ASN A 486 36.72 -67.95 -28.10
CA ASN A 486 35.90 -67.09 -27.28
C ASN A 486 34.46 -67.64 -27.00
N HIS A 487 34.31 -68.95 -27.23
CA HIS A 487 32.99 -69.62 -27.05
C HIS A 487 31.85 -68.95 -27.83
N TYR A 488 32.16 -68.38 -28.98
CA TYR A 488 31.25 -67.71 -29.86
C TYR A 488 30.49 -66.54 -29.15
N SER A 489 31.17 -65.84 -28.20
CA SER A 489 30.67 -64.68 -27.49
C SER A 489 31.74 -63.62 -27.42
N ASP A 490 31.35 -62.36 -27.70
CA ASP A 490 32.19 -61.18 -27.60
C ASP A 490 31.35 -59.99 -27.33
N GLU A 491 31.92 -58.76 -27.19
CA GLU A 491 31.19 -57.57 -26.86
C GLU A 491 31.73 -56.34 -27.57
N PHE A 492 30.80 -55.39 -27.83
CA PHE A 492 31.14 -54.04 -28.23
C PHE A 492 31.06 -53.16 -26.97
N THR A 493 32.20 -52.59 -26.58
CA THR A 493 32.28 -51.66 -25.44
C THR A 493 32.18 -50.20 -25.88
N ASP A 494 31.85 -49.29 -24.93
CA ASP A 494 31.79 -47.86 -25.15
C ASP A 494 30.83 -47.45 -26.28
N ILE A 495 29.66 -48.09 -26.33
CA ILE A 495 28.65 -47.84 -27.35
C ILE A 495 27.69 -46.74 -26.85
N PRO A 496 27.63 -45.58 -27.51
CA PRO A 496 26.73 -44.48 -27.09
C PRO A 496 25.29 -44.93 -27.03
N GLU A 497 24.55 -44.53 -25.98
CA GLU A 497 23.10 -44.81 -25.87
C GLU A 497 22.25 -43.82 -26.65
N THR A 498 22.76 -42.60 -26.83
CA THR A 498 22.08 -41.51 -27.53
C THR A 498 22.96 -40.88 -28.58
N ASP A 499 22.38 -40.27 -29.59
CA ASP A 499 23.08 -39.43 -30.55
C ASP A 499 23.37 -38.02 -29.99
N SER A 500 24.04 -37.17 -30.75
CA SER A 500 24.41 -35.81 -30.38
C SER A 500 23.20 -34.89 -30.09
N SER A 501 21.99 -35.34 -30.40
CA SER A 501 20.72 -34.65 -30.10
C SER A 501 20.00 -35.24 -28.87
N GLY A 502 20.60 -36.22 -28.17
CA GLY A 502 19.98 -36.90 -27.02
C GLY A 502 18.97 -37.98 -27.42
N LYS A 503 18.82 -38.32 -28.71
CA LYS A 503 17.88 -39.33 -29.17
C LYS A 503 18.50 -40.72 -29.05
N THR A 504 17.74 -41.66 -28.49
CA THR A 504 18.17 -43.07 -28.33
C THR A 504 18.57 -43.70 -29.67
N ILE A 505 19.74 -44.35 -29.70
CA ILE A 505 20.27 -45.07 -30.87
C ILE A 505 19.77 -46.52 -30.82
N THR A 506 19.16 -46.97 -31.92
CA THR A 506 18.79 -48.38 -32.09
C THR A 506 19.92 -49.13 -32.74
N TYR A 507 20.40 -50.18 -32.06
CA TYR A 507 21.49 -50.99 -32.52
C TYR A 507 21.02 -52.34 -33.05
N THR A 508 21.69 -52.82 -34.13
CA THR A 508 21.57 -54.16 -34.65
C THR A 508 22.99 -54.71 -34.93
N VAL A 509 23.14 -56.00 -34.84
CA VAL A 509 24.38 -56.71 -35.17
C VAL A 509 24.16 -57.56 -36.43
N ILE A 510 25.02 -57.42 -37.40
CA ILE A 510 24.90 -58.13 -38.67
C ILE A 510 26.13 -59.03 -38.85
N GLU A 511 25.91 -60.31 -39.13
CA GLU A 511 26.93 -61.23 -39.54
C GLU A 511 27.45 -60.88 -40.96
N THR A 512 28.73 -60.65 -41.13
CA THR A 512 29.30 -60.13 -42.38
C THR A 512 29.09 -61.07 -43.57
N SER A 513 29.12 -62.34 -43.30
CA SER A 513 28.82 -63.38 -44.27
C SER A 513 28.37 -64.68 -43.59
N ILE A 514 27.35 -65.29 -44.09
CA ILE A 514 26.87 -66.61 -43.63
C ILE A 514 27.80 -67.66 -44.20
N PRO A 515 28.42 -68.53 -43.36
CA PRO A 515 29.33 -69.55 -43.85
C PRO A 515 28.70 -70.60 -44.75
N THR A 516 29.43 -71.11 -45.70
CA THR A 516 28.96 -72.20 -46.58
C THR A 516 28.53 -73.43 -45.78
N GLY A 517 27.35 -73.99 -46.11
CA GLY A 517 26.74 -75.09 -45.39
C GLY A 517 25.87 -74.67 -44.21
N TYR A 518 25.59 -73.35 -44.12
CA TYR A 518 24.67 -72.79 -43.10
C TYR A 518 23.70 -71.83 -43.72
N SER A 519 22.50 -71.75 -43.14
CA SER A 519 21.54 -70.74 -43.41
C SER A 519 21.31 -69.94 -42.12
N SER A 520 20.78 -68.73 -42.23
CA SER A 520 20.36 -67.87 -41.07
C SER A 520 18.91 -67.57 -41.16
N ASP A 521 18.20 -67.61 -40.05
CA ASP A 521 16.75 -67.31 -39.96
C ASP A 521 16.44 -65.85 -40.25
N ASN A 522 17.36 -64.95 -40.00
CA ASN A 522 17.18 -63.50 -40.19
C ASN A 522 18.17 -62.85 -41.13
N LYS A 523 18.65 -63.60 -42.12
CA LYS A 523 19.70 -63.16 -43.10
C LYS A 523 20.95 -62.60 -42.39
N GLY A 524 21.32 -63.15 -41.21
CA GLY A 524 22.42 -62.68 -40.40
C GLY A 524 22.23 -61.42 -39.59
N VAL A 525 21.00 -60.89 -39.47
CA VAL A 525 20.67 -59.66 -38.70
C VAL A 525 20.12 -60.04 -37.33
N ALA A 526 20.68 -59.51 -36.25
CA ALA A 526 20.22 -59.69 -34.89
C ALA A 526 19.92 -58.33 -34.24
N PRO A 527 18.71 -58.07 -33.76
CA PRO A 527 18.42 -56.86 -32.96
C PRO A 527 19.11 -56.98 -31.60
N VAL A 528 19.51 -55.84 -31.04
CA VAL A 528 19.98 -55.75 -29.65
C VAL A 528 18.79 -55.65 -28.71
N VAL A 529 18.57 -56.67 -27.90
CA VAL A 529 17.51 -56.74 -26.90
C VAL A 529 18.16 -56.91 -25.53
N ASN A 530 17.82 -56.02 -24.58
CA ASN A 530 18.44 -56.01 -23.23
C ASN A 530 19.96 -56.09 -23.24
N GLY A 531 20.62 -55.32 -24.14
CA GLY A 531 22.07 -55.28 -24.24
C GLY A 531 22.73 -56.48 -24.93
N THR A 532 21.99 -57.42 -25.52
CA THR A 532 22.52 -58.62 -26.16
C THR A 532 21.95 -58.79 -27.57
N ALA A 533 22.81 -59.17 -28.50
CA ALA A 533 22.43 -59.61 -29.83
C ALA A 533 22.78 -61.09 -29.99
N THR A 534 21.90 -61.91 -30.52
CA THR A 534 22.17 -63.34 -30.79
C THR A 534 22.00 -63.62 -32.26
N LEU A 535 23.12 -63.95 -32.89
CA LEU A 535 23.23 -64.44 -34.29
C LEU A 535 23.02 -65.93 -34.32
N LYS A 536 22.14 -66.41 -35.18
CA LYS A 536 21.85 -67.84 -35.29
C LYS A 536 22.04 -68.35 -36.70
N ASN A 537 22.85 -69.43 -36.83
CA ASN A 537 22.98 -70.17 -38.08
C ASN A 537 22.53 -71.63 -37.91
N ILE A 538 21.91 -72.13 -38.92
CA ILE A 538 21.35 -73.50 -39.00
C ILE A 538 22.15 -74.26 -40.04
N TYR A 539 22.64 -75.44 -39.70
CA TYR A 539 23.34 -76.30 -40.61
C TYR A 539 22.39 -76.84 -41.70
N THR A 540 22.78 -76.79 -42.99
CA THR A 540 21.96 -77.15 -44.14
C THR A 540 22.51 -78.34 -44.90
#